data_1e215897bac0c3a058d816ce0754fc68
#
_entry.id   1e215897bac0c3a058d816ce0754fc68
#
_cell.length_a   1.000
_cell.length_b   1.000
_cell.length_c   1.000
_cell.angle_alpha   90.00
_cell.angle_beta   90.00
_cell.angle_gamma   90.00
#
_symmetry.space_group_name_H-M   'P 1'
#
loop_
_entity.id
_entity.type
_entity.pdbx_description
1 polymer ?
#
loop_
_entity_poly.entity_id
_entity_poly.type
_entity_poly.pdbx_seq_one_letter_code
_entity_poly.pdbx_strand_id
1 'polypeptide(L)'
;MKTFKQMFDEVMSLAQRKAVGRRMKIMGKKASVQAKKKRNKMMALSQDKAKKRAQKAVRKTIMQKLVGKSKDLTTMSAGQKANIEKKTDKRMKTMGARVQALVKKSAKQMVKKHRAAKKAALAARAKSN
;
A
#
# COMPACT_ATOMS: atom_id res chain seq x y z
N MET A 1 -16.09 8.57 -17.30
CA MET A 1 -16.13 7.16 -16.85
C MET A 1 -16.27 7.11 -15.33
N LYS A 2 -17.27 6.39 -14.84
CA LYS A 2 -17.45 6.17 -13.39
C LYS A 2 -16.34 5.27 -12.86
N THR A 3 -15.82 5.57 -11.68
CA THR A 3 -14.85 4.68 -11.01
C THR A 3 -15.56 3.41 -10.53
N PHE A 4 -14.81 2.30 -10.39
CA PHE A 4 -15.35 1.05 -9.85
C PHE A 4 -16.07 1.25 -8.49
N LYS A 5 -15.57 2.17 -7.67
CA LYS A 5 -16.20 2.52 -6.40
C LYS A 5 -17.56 3.18 -6.58
N GLN A 6 -17.68 4.10 -7.53
CA GLN A 6 -18.96 4.77 -7.83
C GLN A 6 -19.99 3.77 -8.38
N MET A 7 -19.57 2.87 -9.30
CA MET A 7 -20.44 1.80 -9.80
C MET A 7 -20.89 0.85 -8.69
N PHE A 8 -19.97 0.49 -7.78
CA PHE A 8 -20.25 -0.39 -6.64
C PHE A 8 -21.22 0.27 -5.64
N ASP A 9 -21.10 1.57 -5.40
CA ASP A 9 -21.95 2.33 -4.49
C ASP A 9 -23.36 2.53 -5.05
N GLU A 10 -23.51 2.60 -6.38
CA GLU A 10 -24.81 2.72 -7.07
C GLU A 10 -25.57 1.39 -7.13
N VAL A 11 -24.86 0.26 -7.30
CA VAL A 11 -25.48 -1.07 -7.55
C VAL A 11 -25.82 -1.82 -6.26
N MET A 12 -25.16 -1.52 -5.14
CA MET A 12 -25.32 -2.27 -3.90
C MET A 12 -25.85 -1.42 -2.75
N SER A 13 -26.94 -1.87 -2.12
CA SER A 13 -27.44 -1.27 -0.88
C SER A 13 -26.42 -1.35 0.27
N LEU A 14 -26.57 -0.48 1.26
CA LEU A 14 -25.69 -0.46 2.45
C LEU A 14 -25.69 -1.81 3.20
N ALA A 15 -26.83 -2.49 3.24
CA ALA A 15 -26.97 -3.81 3.83
C ALA A 15 -26.18 -4.87 3.04
N GLN A 16 -26.28 -4.86 1.72
CA GLN A 16 -25.51 -5.75 0.85
C GLN A 16 -24.00 -5.52 0.98
N ARG A 17 -23.54 -4.26 1.05
CA ARG A 17 -22.12 -3.92 1.27
C ARG A 17 -21.62 -4.45 2.61
N LYS A 18 -22.41 -4.32 3.68
CA LYS A 18 -22.08 -4.92 4.99
C LYS A 18 -22.01 -6.44 4.93
N ALA A 19 -22.95 -7.09 4.24
CA ALA A 19 -22.95 -8.55 4.07
C ALA A 19 -21.73 -9.05 3.29
N VAL A 20 -21.37 -8.39 2.19
CA VAL A 20 -20.15 -8.69 1.42
C VAL A 20 -18.91 -8.51 2.30
N GLY A 21 -18.83 -7.41 3.06
CA GLY A 21 -17.73 -7.15 3.99
C GLY A 21 -17.54 -8.26 5.04
N ARG A 22 -18.66 -8.78 5.61
CA ARG A 22 -18.62 -9.93 6.54
C ARG A 22 -18.15 -11.20 5.84
N ARG A 23 -18.67 -11.53 4.66
CA ARG A 23 -18.22 -12.69 3.85
C ARG A 23 -16.72 -12.60 3.54
N MET A 24 -16.22 -11.44 3.13
CA MET A 24 -14.79 -11.22 2.83
C MET A 24 -13.92 -11.41 4.08
N LYS A 25 -14.37 -10.95 5.26
CA LYS A 25 -13.65 -11.21 6.53
C LYS A 25 -13.58 -12.71 6.85
N ILE A 26 -14.68 -13.44 6.70
CA ILE A 26 -14.73 -14.90 6.94
C ILE A 26 -13.82 -15.62 5.94
N MET A 27 -13.94 -15.30 4.64
CA MET A 27 -13.08 -15.88 3.61
C MET A 27 -11.59 -15.57 3.84
N GLY A 28 -11.27 -14.36 4.31
CA GLY A 28 -9.91 -13.97 4.65
C GLY A 28 -9.28 -14.80 5.77
N LYS A 29 -10.09 -15.42 6.65
CA LYS A 29 -9.63 -16.29 7.74
C LYS A 29 -9.44 -17.76 7.32
N LYS A 30 -9.96 -18.19 6.16
CA LYS A 30 -9.82 -19.59 5.69
C LYS A 30 -8.34 -19.97 5.53
N ALA A 31 -7.98 -21.16 5.96
CA ALA A 31 -6.60 -21.67 5.92
C ALA A 31 -6.00 -21.61 4.51
N SER A 32 -6.77 -21.95 3.47
CA SER A 32 -6.36 -21.87 2.06
C SER A 32 -5.97 -20.46 1.63
N VAL A 33 -6.76 -19.43 2.05
CA VAL A 33 -6.46 -18.02 1.75
C VAL A 33 -5.24 -17.55 2.51
N GLN A 34 -5.08 -17.97 3.77
CA GLN A 34 -3.89 -17.64 4.56
C GLN A 34 -2.64 -18.31 3.97
N ALA A 35 -2.72 -19.56 3.54
CA ALA A 35 -1.63 -20.26 2.87
C ALA A 35 -1.23 -19.54 1.57
N LYS A 36 -2.21 -19.13 0.76
CA LYS A 36 -1.97 -18.34 -0.47
C LYS A 36 -1.30 -16.99 -0.16
N LYS A 37 -1.75 -16.30 0.88
CA LYS A 37 -1.12 -15.05 1.35
C LYS A 37 0.33 -15.29 1.80
N LYS A 38 0.59 -16.37 2.55
CA LYS A 38 1.97 -16.74 2.96
C LYS A 38 2.85 -17.04 1.74
N ARG A 39 2.36 -17.84 0.77
CA ARG A 39 3.09 -18.10 -0.49
C ARG A 39 3.41 -16.81 -1.24
N ASN A 40 2.43 -15.92 -1.40
CA ASN A 40 2.64 -14.63 -2.10
C ASN A 40 3.65 -13.73 -1.40
N LYS A 41 3.71 -13.75 -0.05
CA LYS A 41 4.75 -13.04 0.71
C LYS A 41 6.15 -13.61 0.45
N MET A 42 6.25 -14.91 0.20
CA MET A 42 7.52 -15.59 -0.06
C MET A 42 8.00 -15.49 -1.51
N MET A 43 7.12 -15.09 -2.45
CA MET A 43 7.53 -14.86 -3.84
C MET A 43 8.47 -13.67 -3.94
N ALA A 44 9.45 -13.76 -4.86
CA ALA A 44 10.36 -12.66 -5.13
C ALA A 44 9.59 -11.39 -5.51
N LEU A 45 9.97 -10.27 -4.90
CA LEU A 45 9.39 -8.98 -5.24
C LEU A 45 9.96 -8.52 -6.58
N SER A 46 9.11 -8.48 -7.63
CA SER A 46 9.53 -7.96 -8.94
C SER A 46 9.91 -6.47 -8.83
N GLN A 47 10.85 -6.04 -9.68
CA GLN A 47 11.32 -4.64 -9.68
C GLN A 47 10.17 -3.65 -9.90
N ASP A 48 9.21 -3.96 -10.77
CA ASP A 48 8.07 -3.09 -11.04
C ASP A 48 7.12 -2.96 -9.83
N LYS A 49 6.87 -4.08 -9.15
CA LYS A 49 6.11 -4.05 -7.88
C LYS A 49 6.85 -3.27 -6.81
N ALA A 50 8.17 -3.39 -6.73
CA ALA A 50 9.01 -2.62 -5.82
C ALA A 50 8.96 -1.12 -6.14
N LYS A 51 9.08 -0.73 -7.42
CA LYS A 51 8.95 0.67 -7.88
C LYS A 51 7.58 1.25 -7.52
N LYS A 52 6.48 0.55 -7.84
CA LYS A 52 5.11 1.00 -7.50
C LYS A 52 4.92 1.20 -6.00
N ARG A 53 5.44 0.29 -5.17
CA ARG A 53 5.39 0.43 -3.71
C ARG A 53 6.24 1.60 -3.21
N ALA A 54 7.44 1.77 -3.79
CA ALA A 54 8.34 2.88 -3.47
C ALA A 54 7.71 4.23 -3.84
N GLN A 55 7.05 4.34 -4.99
CA GLN A 55 6.32 5.56 -5.39
C GLN A 55 5.25 5.92 -4.35
N LYS A 56 4.44 4.94 -3.93
CA LYS A 56 3.41 5.16 -2.89
C LYS A 56 4.03 5.59 -1.56
N ALA A 57 5.15 4.98 -1.15
CA ALA A 57 5.86 5.32 0.08
C ALA A 57 6.44 6.74 0.02
N VAL A 58 7.10 7.11 -1.07
CA VAL A 58 7.65 8.45 -1.29
C VAL A 58 6.53 9.50 -1.30
N ARG A 59 5.41 9.23 -2.01
CA ARG A 59 4.23 10.10 -2.01
C ARG A 59 3.70 10.31 -0.59
N LYS A 60 3.56 9.23 0.18
CA LYS A 60 3.12 9.31 1.58
C LYS A 60 4.08 10.14 2.43
N THR A 61 5.38 9.99 2.26
CA THR A 61 6.39 10.77 3.00
C THR A 61 6.32 12.26 2.66
N ILE A 62 6.13 12.62 1.38
CA ILE A 62 5.95 14.01 0.95
C ILE A 62 4.66 14.57 1.55
N MET A 63 3.57 13.80 1.52
CA MET A 63 2.29 14.18 2.10
C MET A 63 2.41 14.43 3.62
N GLN A 64 3.06 13.53 4.35
CA GLN A 64 3.31 13.71 5.80
C GLN A 64 4.15 14.95 6.12
N LYS A 65 5.14 15.25 5.27
CA LYS A 65 5.94 16.49 5.43
C LYS A 65 5.12 17.76 5.20
N LEU A 66 4.11 17.73 4.34
CA LEU A 66 3.20 18.84 4.08
C LEU A 66 2.18 19.05 5.20
N VAL A 67 1.77 17.95 5.84
CA VAL A 67 0.84 17.98 6.99
C VAL A 67 1.53 18.49 8.27
N GLY A 68 2.84 18.27 8.38
CA GLY A 68 3.61 18.55 9.60
C GLY A 68 3.58 17.40 10.61
N LYS A 69 4.47 17.46 11.60
CA LYS A 69 4.68 16.38 12.57
C LYS A 69 3.52 16.22 13.58
N SER A 70 2.73 17.26 13.79
CA SER A 70 1.70 17.31 14.84
C SER A 70 0.28 16.98 14.39
N LYS A 71 0.05 16.77 13.08
CA LYS A 71 -1.30 16.49 12.55
C LYS A 71 -1.33 15.14 11.84
N ASP A 72 -2.32 14.32 12.20
CA ASP A 72 -2.58 13.07 11.51
C ASP A 72 -3.53 13.27 10.33
N LEU A 73 -3.20 12.64 9.21
CA LEU A 73 -4.05 12.62 8.01
C LEU A 73 -5.44 12.06 8.29
N THR A 74 -5.58 11.22 9.33
CA THR A 74 -6.85 10.59 9.69
C THR A 74 -7.85 11.57 10.29
N THR A 75 -7.37 12.59 11.03
CA THR A 75 -8.21 13.57 11.72
C THR A 75 -8.61 14.77 10.85
N MET A 76 -8.05 14.88 9.65
CA MET A 76 -8.31 15.99 8.75
C MET A 76 -9.63 15.86 8.00
N SER A 77 -10.29 17.00 7.74
CA SER A 77 -11.49 17.05 6.91
C SER A 77 -11.21 16.64 5.45
N ALA A 78 -12.24 16.23 4.72
CA ALA A 78 -12.13 15.82 3.32
C ALA A 78 -11.53 16.93 2.43
N GLY A 79 -11.92 18.19 2.64
CA GLY A 79 -11.40 19.34 1.90
C GLY A 79 -9.92 19.59 2.17
N GLN A 80 -9.48 19.48 3.42
CA GLN A 80 -8.06 19.60 3.79
C GLN A 80 -7.22 18.48 3.16
N LYS A 81 -7.71 17.24 3.17
CA LYS A 81 -7.05 16.10 2.50
C LYS A 81 -6.88 16.35 1.01
N ALA A 82 -7.94 16.78 0.32
CA ALA A 82 -7.89 17.08 -1.11
C ALA A 82 -6.86 18.18 -1.44
N ASN A 83 -6.79 19.23 -0.63
CA ASN A 83 -5.81 20.31 -0.81
C ASN A 83 -4.36 19.81 -0.61
N ILE A 84 -4.12 18.95 0.38
CA ILE A 84 -2.80 18.35 0.61
C ILE A 84 -2.43 17.42 -0.55
N GLU A 85 -3.36 16.64 -1.06
CA GLU A 85 -3.13 15.78 -2.22
C GLU A 85 -2.74 16.60 -3.46
N LYS A 86 -3.47 17.67 -3.77
CA LYS A 86 -3.13 18.59 -4.87
C LYS A 86 -1.72 19.20 -4.69
N LYS A 87 -1.37 19.67 -3.48
CA LYS A 87 -0.04 20.20 -3.16
C LYS A 87 1.04 19.12 -3.31
N THR A 88 0.74 17.88 -2.88
CA THR A 88 1.65 16.74 -3.01
C THR A 88 1.93 16.43 -4.47
N ASP A 89 0.90 16.36 -5.30
CA ASP A 89 1.03 16.06 -6.75
C ASP A 89 1.79 17.17 -7.48
N LYS A 90 1.53 18.44 -7.15
CA LYS A 90 2.30 19.57 -7.67
C LYS A 90 3.78 19.46 -7.29
N ARG A 91 4.09 19.16 -6.02
CA ARG A 91 5.45 19.00 -5.52
C ARG A 91 6.17 17.79 -6.15
N MET A 92 5.46 16.68 -6.35
CA MET A 92 6.03 15.52 -7.04
C MET A 92 6.40 15.83 -8.50
N LYS A 93 5.59 16.63 -9.20
CA LYS A 93 5.89 17.09 -10.57
C LYS A 93 7.11 18.02 -10.59
N THR A 94 7.14 19.01 -9.71
CA THR A 94 8.24 20.00 -9.65
C THR A 94 9.58 19.36 -9.29
N MET A 95 9.58 18.36 -8.41
CA MET A 95 10.79 17.66 -7.95
C MET A 95 11.07 16.36 -8.73
N GLY A 96 10.61 16.25 -9.97
CA GLY A 96 10.57 15.00 -10.75
C GLY A 96 11.82 14.13 -10.66
N ALA A 97 13.00 14.67 -10.99
CA ALA A 97 14.27 13.93 -10.95
C ALA A 97 14.63 13.46 -9.53
N ARG A 98 14.44 14.32 -8.52
CA ARG A 98 14.73 14.00 -7.11
C ARG A 98 13.78 12.95 -6.56
N VAL A 99 12.51 13.02 -6.92
CA VAL A 99 11.51 12.01 -6.57
C VAL A 99 11.86 10.67 -7.20
N GLN A 100 12.26 10.64 -8.48
CA GLN A 100 12.69 9.41 -9.14
C GLN A 100 13.92 8.78 -8.48
N ALA A 101 14.91 9.58 -8.07
CA ALA A 101 16.07 9.09 -7.33
C ALA A 101 15.67 8.47 -5.98
N LEU A 102 14.78 9.13 -5.23
CA LEU A 102 14.22 8.60 -3.98
C LEU A 102 13.44 7.31 -4.20
N VAL A 103 12.64 7.22 -5.25
CA VAL A 103 11.90 6.01 -5.61
C VAL A 103 12.86 4.86 -5.94
N LYS A 104 13.90 5.11 -6.74
CA LYS A 104 14.93 4.10 -7.06
C LYS A 104 15.62 3.60 -5.78
N LYS A 105 16.05 4.51 -4.91
CA LYS A 105 16.68 4.17 -3.63
C LYS A 105 15.75 3.35 -2.73
N SER A 106 14.52 3.79 -2.55
CA SER A 106 13.49 3.11 -1.75
C SER A 106 13.14 1.74 -2.33
N ALA A 107 13.02 1.60 -3.65
CA ALA A 107 12.75 0.32 -4.31
C ALA A 107 13.87 -0.69 -4.06
N LYS A 108 15.15 -0.27 -4.20
CA LYS A 108 16.32 -1.12 -3.89
C LYS A 108 16.30 -1.60 -2.42
N GLN A 109 15.98 -0.71 -1.48
CA GLN A 109 15.88 -1.06 -0.07
C GLN A 109 14.74 -2.04 0.21
N MET A 110 13.58 -1.87 -0.44
CA MET A 110 12.44 -2.80 -0.30
C MET A 110 12.80 -4.20 -0.82
N VAL A 111 13.51 -4.31 -1.95
CA VAL A 111 13.97 -5.60 -2.48
C VAL A 111 14.95 -6.25 -1.52
N LYS A 112 15.94 -5.50 -0.99
CA LYS A 112 16.90 -6.02 0.01
C LYS A 112 16.18 -6.53 1.27
N LYS A 113 15.28 -5.74 1.85
CA LYS A 113 14.48 -6.13 3.03
C LYS A 113 13.64 -7.38 2.75
N HIS A 114 13.01 -7.46 1.57
CA HIS A 114 12.21 -8.62 1.19
C HIS A 114 13.07 -9.90 1.06
N ARG A 115 14.26 -9.79 0.45
CA ARG A 115 15.21 -10.92 0.36
C ARG A 115 15.69 -11.37 1.74
N ALA A 116 16.03 -10.44 2.62
CA ALA A 116 16.45 -10.74 3.99
C ALA A 116 15.32 -11.42 4.78
N ALA A 117 14.09 -10.91 4.70
CA ALA A 117 12.92 -11.51 5.34
C ALA A 117 12.62 -12.92 4.80
N LYS A 118 12.78 -13.14 3.49
CA LYS A 118 12.64 -14.47 2.89
C LYS A 118 13.70 -15.44 3.41
N LYS A 119 14.97 -15.01 3.47
CA LYS A 119 16.08 -15.83 4.00
C LYS A 119 15.84 -16.19 5.46
N ALA A 120 15.43 -15.23 6.30
CA ALA A 120 15.10 -15.47 7.70
C ALA A 120 13.93 -16.45 7.87
N ALA A 121 12.88 -16.33 7.05
CA ALA A 121 11.73 -17.23 7.09
C ALA A 121 12.08 -18.67 6.66
N LEU A 122 13.00 -18.83 5.70
CA LEU A 122 13.51 -20.15 5.31
C LEU A 122 14.37 -20.77 6.40
N ALA A 123 15.24 -19.97 7.04
CA ALA A 123 16.08 -20.44 8.14
C ALA A 123 15.24 -20.86 9.38
N ALA A 124 14.16 -20.11 9.69
CA ALA A 124 13.23 -20.47 10.76
C ALA A 124 12.50 -21.79 10.48
N ARG A 125 12.14 -22.07 9.21
CA ARG A 125 11.54 -23.35 8.81
C ARG A 125 12.51 -24.53 8.93
N ALA A 126 13.77 -24.33 8.57
CA ALA A 126 14.79 -25.39 8.69
C ALA A 126 15.08 -25.78 10.14
N LYS A 127 14.82 -24.89 11.11
CA LYS A 127 14.98 -25.16 12.55
C LYS A 127 13.74 -25.82 13.18
N SER A 128 12.61 -25.82 12.51
CA SER A 128 11.33 -26.38 13.01
C SER A 128 11.03 -27.78 12.46
N ASN A 129 11.88 -28.29 11.60
CA ASN A 129 11.91 -29.68 11.12
C ASN A 129 13.09 -30.41 11.76
#